data_d55c891da9cfd1a3c7fbaafea37a197d
#
_entry.id   d55c891da9cfd1a3c7fbaafea37a197d
#
_cell.length_a   1.000
_cell.length_b   1.000
_cell.length_c   1.000
_cell.angle_alpha   90.00
_cell.angle_beta   90.00
_cell.angle_gamma   90.00
#
_symmetry.space_group_name_H-M   'P 1'
#
loop_
_entity.id
_entity.type
_entity.pdbx_description
1 polymer ?
#
loop_
_entity_poly.entity_id
_entity_poly.type
_entity_poly.pdbx_seq_one_letter_code
_entity_poly.pdbx_strand_id
1 'polypeptide(L)'
;MNIAKGHEERVKKLVLAIGKASYPRCQLVADMGLKQGSRYIFRHNYLNPAYDMGLVEMVYGNVPTKPEQVYRLTPKGLTLWKELTTPPAAKIEKRNTCPHNHIDCPCTKEGCPRHGHCCACVAHHKKHGTKLPACLRGIEWEK
;
A
#
# COMPACT_ATOMS: atom_id res chain seq x y z
N MET A 1 27.27 -3.35 -0.57
CA MET A 1 27.16 -4.59 0.20
C MET A 1 25.97 -5.37 -0.33
N ASN A 2 26.21 -6.51 -1.00
CA ASN A 2 25.14 -7.39 -1.49
C ASN A 2 24.51 -8.12 -0.30
N ILE A 3 23.37 -7.59 0.18
CA ILE A 3 22.54 -8.31 1.14
C ILE A 3 21.89 -9.45 0.37
N ALA A 4 22.18 -10.69 0.75
CA ALA A 4 21.60 -11.85 0.10
C ALA A 4 20.06 -11.69 0.03
N LYS A 5 19.46 -11.94 -1.14
CA LYS A 5 18.01 -11.76 -1.40
C LYS A 5 17.08 -12.29 -0.28
N GLY A 6 17.53 -13.32 0.44
CA GLY A 6 16.78 -13.89 1.57
C GLY A 6 16.73 -13.01 2.83
N HIS A 7 17.65 -12.07 3.02
CA HIS A 7 17.61 -11.16 4.17
C HIS A 7 16.64 -9.99 3.93
N GLU A 8 16.53 -9.54 2.71
CA GLU A 8 15.62 -8.44 2.35
C GLU A 8 14.15 -8.78 2.66
N GLU A 9 13.70 -9.96 2.26
CA GLU A 9 12.33 -10.42 2.54
C GLU A 9 12.07 -10.56 4.05
N ARG A 10 13.06 -11.02 4.80
CA ARG A 10 12.97 -11.14 6.26
C ARG A 10 12.90 -9.78 6.95
N VAL A 11 13.70 -8.82 6.48
CA VAL A 11 13.66 -7.43 6.97
C VAL A 11 12.33 -6.78 6.67
N LYS A 12 11.79 -6.92 5.46
CA LYS A 12 10.45 -6.43 5.10
C LYS A 12 9.37 -7.02 6.02
N LYS A 13 9.43 -8.32 6.29
CA LYS A 13 8.52 -8.99 7.22
C LYS A 13 8.59 -8.40 8.64
N LEU A 14 9.80 -8.12 9.14
CA LEU A 14 10.00 -7.49 10.43
C LEU A 14 9.44 -6.05 10.44
N VAL A 15 9.72 -5.25 9.43
CA VAL A 15 9.22 -3.88 9.29
C VAL A 15 7.68 -3.85 9.27
N LEU A 16 7.05 -4.79 8.58
CA LEU A 16 5.59 -4.92 8.58
C LEU A 16 5.04 -5.31 9.95
N ALA A 17 5.71 -6.21 10.68
CA ALA A 17 5.29 -6.64 12.02
C ALA A 17 5.42 -5.52 13.06
N ILE A 18 6.47 -4.68 12.99
CA ILE A 18 6.64 -3.55 13.91
C ILE A 18 5.63 -2.43 13.59
N GLY A 19 5.45 -2.07 12.33
CA GLY A 19 4.51 -1.01 11.94
C GLY A 19 4.78 0.34 12.58
N LYS A 20 3.73 1.00 13.06
CA LYS A 20 3.83 2.34 13.70
C LYS A 20 4.04 2.29 15.22
N ALA A 21 3.97 1.13 15.82
CA ALA A 21 4.06 0.98 17.27
C ALA A 21 5.46 0.52 17.71
N SER A 22 5.60 0.26 18.99
CA SER A 22 6.81 -0.28 19.61
C SER A 22 6.47 -1.60 20.26
N TYR A 23 7.26 -2.63 20.00
CA TYR A 23 6.96 -3.98 20.48
C TYR A 23 8.14 -4.63 21.18
N PRO A 24 7.89 -5.41 22.25
CA PRO A 24 8.90 -6.25 22.86
C PRO A 24 9.22 -7.44 21.94
N ARG A 25 10.43 -7.97 22.09
CA ARG A 25 10.89 -9.10 21.27
C ARG A 25 9.94 -10.31 21.27
N CYS A 26 9.38 -10.66 22.43
CA CYS A 26 8.48 -11.81 22.55
C CYS A 26 7.25 -11.67 21.65
N GLN A 27 6.67 -10.48 21.59
CA GLN A 27 5.54 -10.18 20.74
C GLN A 27 5.91 -10.29 19.25
N LEU A 28 7.02 -9.69 18.84
CA LEU A 28 7.47 -9.76 17.44
C LEU A 28 7.76 -11.20 16.99
N VAL A 29 8.37 -12.01 17.85
CA VAL A 29 8.62 -13.44 17.57
C VAL A 29 7.31 -14.18 17.36
N ALA A 30 6.29 -13.90 18.19
CA ALA A 30 4.96 -14.50 18.08
C ALA A 30 4.24 -14.04 16.81
N ASP A 31 4.19 -12.74 16.54
CA ASP A 31 3.52 -12.14 15.38
C ASP A 31 4.13 -12.61 14.04
N MET A 32 5.43 -12.90 14.06
CA MET A 32 6.13 -13.44 12.90
C MET A 32 5.96 -14.95 12.73
N GLY A 33 5.26 -15.62 13.64
CA GLY A 33 5.05 -17.08 13.62
C GLY A 33 6.33 -17.89 13.86
N LEU A 34 7.31 -17.33 14.56
CA LEU A 34 8.53 -18.03 14.94
C LEU A 34 8.29 -18.84 16.22
N LYS A 35 8.84 -20.05 16.27
CA LYS A 35 8.73 -20.90 17.47
C LYS A 35 9.35 -20.21 18.69
N GLN A 36 8.74 -20.39 19.87
CA GLN A 36 9.34 -19.98 21.13
C GLN A 36 10.72 -20.65 21.27
N GLY A 37 11.76 -19.85 21.58
CA GLY A 37 13.15 -20.33 21.57
C GLY A 37 13.98 -19.89 20.38
N SER A 38 13.37 -19.42 19.29
CA SER A 38 14.06 -18.91 18.09
C SER A 38 14.75 -17.55 18.28
N ARG A 39 15.22 -17.25 19.51
CA ARG A 39 15.86 -15.96 19.84
C ARG A 39 17.08 -15.68 18.98
N TYR A 40 17.88 -16.71 18.72
CA TYR A 40 19.08 -16.61 17.89
C TYR A 40 18.68 -16.30 16.44
N ILE A 41 17.74 -17.07 15.89
CA ILE A 41 17.24 -16.90 14.52
C ILE A 41 16.62 -15.51 14.32
N PHE A 42 15.78 -15.07 15.26
CA PHE A 42 15.17 -13.74 15.21
C PHE A 42 16.22 -12.64 15.21
N ARG A 43 17.21 -12.73 16.11
CA ARG A 43 18.27 -11.74 16.23
C ARG A 43 19.14 -11.68 14.97
N HIS A 44 19.64 -12.81 14.49
CA HIS A 44 20.61 -12.85 13.40
C HIS A 44 19.99 -12.69 12.02
N ASN A 45 18.79 -13.22 11.80
CA ASN A 45 18.18 -13.24 10.47
C ASN A 45 17.21 -12.08 10.20
N TYR A 46 16.73 -11.43 11.26
CA TYR A 46 15.74 -10.36 11.12
C TYR A 46 16.21 -9.06 11.75
N LEU A 47 16.58 -9.09 13.04
CA LEU A 47 16.86 -7.87 13.79
C LEU A 47 18.19 -7.22 13.41
N ASN A 48 19.30 -7.99 13.39
CA ASN A 48 20.62 -7.44 13.07
C ASN A 48 20.65 -6.82 11.66
N PRO A 49 20.18 -7.49 10.59
CA PRO A 49 20.13 -6.87 9.27
C PRO A 49 19.29 -5.60 9.23
N ALA A 50 18.14 -5.58 9.92
CA ALA A 50 17.29 -4.39 9.98
C ALA A 50 17.94 -3.23 10.76
N TYR A 51 18.72 -3.56 11.80
CA TYR A 51 19.48 -2.59 12.59
C TYR A 51 20.65 -2.03 11.77
N ASP A 52 21.42 -2.87 11.10
CA ASP A 52 22.55 -2.48 10.23
C ASP A 52 22.08 -1.58 9.07
N MET A 53 20.87 -1.80 8.57
CA MET A 53 20.23 -0.95 7.58
C MET A 53 19.68 0.36 8.16
N GLY A 54 19.68 0.52 9.49
CA GLY A 54 19.13 1.66 10.20
C GLY A 54 17.60 1.77 10.08
N LEU A 55 16.90 0.66 9.96
CA LEU A 55 15.43 0.61 9.84
C LEU A 55 14.74 0.44 11.18
N VAL A 56 15.42 -0.15 12.16
CA VAL A 56 14.92 -0.47 13.50
C VAL A 56 15.85 0.12 14.54
N GLU A 57 15.30 0.63 15.62
CA GLU A 57 16.06 1.10 16.79
C GLU A 57 15.54 0.48 18.08
N MET A 58 16.41 0.44 19.06
CA MET A 58 16.12 -0.03 20.42
C MET A 58 15.73 1.14 21.30
N VAL A 59 14.62 1.03 22.04
CA VAL A 59 14.10 2.12 22.86
C VAL A 59 14.89 2.28 24.17
N TYR A 60 15.29 1.16 24.78
CA TYR A 60 15.97 1.16 26.09
C TYR A 60 17.49 0.92 25.99
N GLY A 61 18.17 1.76 25.19
CA GLY A 61 19.60 1.69 24.96
C GLY A 61 20.03 0.48 24.09
N ASN A 62 21.30 0.41 23.73
CA ASN A 62 21.82 -0.60 22.79
C ASN A 62 22.11 -1.97 23.45
N VAL A 63 21.26 -2.40 24.38
CA VAL A 63 21.37 -3.69 25.06
C VAL A 63 20.26 -4.62 24.61
N PRO A 64 20.49 -5.47 23.58
CA PRO A 64 19.44 -6.33 23.02
C PRO A 64 19.01 -7.49 23.94
N THR A 65 19.74 -7.71 25.02
CA THR A 65 19.49 -8.78 26.00
C THR A 65 18.56 -8.38 27.14
N LYS A 66 18.26 -7.07 27.31
CA LYS A 66 17.32 -6.62 28.34
C LYS A 66 15.94 -7.25 28.14
N PRO A 67 15.31 -7.80 29.19
CA PRO A 67 13.97 -8.39 29.12
C PRO A 67 12.91 -7.39 28.62
N GLU A 68 13.05 -6.13 29.03
CA GLU A 68 12.14 -5.02 28.72
C GLU A 68 12.44 -4.31 27.39
N GLN A 69 13.42 -4.81 26.62
CA GLN A 69 13.82 -4.15 25.38
C GLN A 69 12.66 -4.14 24.36
N VAL A 70 12.38 -2.96 23.89
CA VAL A 70 11.35 -2.67 22.89
C VAL A 70 12.01 -2.16 21.60
N TYR A 71 11.46 -2.57 20.50
CA TYR A 71 11.93 -2.22 19.16
C TYR A 71 10.90 -1.36 18.46
N ARG A 72 11.34 -0.29 17.78
CA ARG A 72 10.50 0.55 16.94
C ARG A 72 11.18 0.85 15.61
N LEU A 73 10.41 1.28 14.64
CA LEU A 73 10.96 1.73 13.37
C LEU A 73 11.57 3.12 13.50
N THR A 74 12.72 3.31 12.86
CA THR A 74 13.31 4.63 12.63
C THR A 74 12.49 5.40 11.58
N PRO A 75 12.72 6.71 11.36
CA PRO A 75 12.11 7.45 10.25
C PRO A 75 12.31 6.77 8.89
N LYS A 76 13.49 6.19 8.66
CA LYS A 76 13.80 5.41 7.46
C LYS A 76 12.98 4.11 7.38
N GLY A 77 12.83 3.40 8.50
CA GLY A 77 12.00 2.22 8.60
C GLY A 77 10.52 2.51 8.38
N LEU A 78 10.03 3.65 8.89
CA LEU A 78 8.65 4.12 8.67
C LEU A 78 8.38 4.47 7.20
N THR A 79 9.36 5.00 6.49
CA THR A 79 9.24 5.26 5.03
C THR A 79 9.09 3.94 4.29
N LEU A 80 9.96 2.97 4.55
CA LEU A 80 9.85 1.64 3.97
C LEU A 80 8.52 0.95 4.33
N TRP A 81 8.08 1.07 5.57
CA TRP A 81 6.79 0.53 6.01
C TRP A 81 5.62 1.14 5.22
N LYS A 82 5.64 2.47 5.00
CA LYS A 82 4.64 3.15 4.17
C LYS A 82 4.67 2.63 2.73
N GLU A 83 5.84 2.45 2.14
CA GLU A 83 5.99 1.89 0.79
C GLU A 83 5.43 0.46 0.69
N LEU A 84 5.65 -0.36 1.72
CA LEU A 84 5.18 -1.75 1.76
C LEU A 84 3.68 -1.86 2.05
N THR A 85 3.12 -0.94 2.85
CA THR A 85 1.69 -0.95 3.24
C THR A 85 0.83 -0.09 2.34
N THR A 86 1.40 0.95 1.73
CA THR A 86 0.72 1.63 0.64
C THR A 86 0.70 0.65 -0.51
N PRO A 87 -0.46 0.16 -0.97
CA PRO A 87 -0.52 -0.59 -2.22
C PRO A 87 0.23 0.28 -3.22
N PRO A 88 1.17 -0.29 -4.03
CA PRO A 88 1.86 0.49 -5.03
C PRO A 88 0.74 1.30 -5.67
N ALA A 89 0.84 2.66 -5.55
CA ALA A 89 -0.15 3.52 -6.18
C ALA A 89 -0.23 2.91 -7.55
N ALA A 90 -1.26 2.10 -7.72
CA ALA A 90 -1.44 1.35 -8.93
C ALA A 90 -1.20 2.43 -9.93
N LYS A 91 -0.11 2.30 -10.72
CA LYS A 91 0.01 3.16 -11.88
C LYS A 91 -1.40 3.11 -12.38
N ILE A 92 -2.15 4.16 -12.10
CA ILE A 92 -3.41 4.37 -12.74
C ILE A 92 -2.95 4.52 -14.17
N GLU A 93 -2.59 3.38 -14.74
CA GLU A 93 -2.82 3.21 -16.16
C GLU A 93 -4.26 3.67 -16.20
N LYS A 94 -4.46 4.76 -16.89
CA LYS A 94 -5.76 5.32 -17.18
C LYS A 94 -6.53 4.26 -17.99
N ARG A 95 -6.68 3.09 -17.39
CA ARG A 95 -7.74 2.18 -17.76
C ARG A 95 -8.95 2.91 -17.25
N ASN A 96 -9.62 3.56 -18.17
CA ASN A 96 -10.99 3.96 -17.99
C ASN A 96 -11.84 2.70 -17.77
N THR A 97 -11.50 1.94 -16.73
CA THR A 97 -12.27 0.80 -16.25
C THR A 97 -13.32 1.33 -15.29
N CYS A 98 -14.05 2.35 -15.72
CA CYS A 98 -15.33 2.62 -15.13
C CYS A 98 -16.19 1.36 -15.42
N PRO A 99 -16.73 0.68 -14.38
CA PRO A 99 -17.59 -0.49 -14.60
C PRO A 99 -18.84 -0.14 -15.41
N HIS A 100 -19.10 1.15 -15.61
CA HIS A 100 -20.21 1.69 -16.40
C HIS A 100 -19.77 2.15 -17.81
N ASN A 101 -18.57 1.81 -18.27
CA ASN A 101 -18.21 2.04 -19.66
C ASN A 101 -18.99 1.05 -20.54
N HIS A 102 -19.81 1.59 -21.41
CA HIS A 102 -20.60 0.80 -22.35
C HIS A 102 -19.92 0.74 -23.71
N ILE A 103 -19.79 -0.47 -24.24
CA ILE A 103 -19.32 -0.73 -25.61
C ILE A 103 -20.35 -0.16 -26.60
N ASP A 104 -21.64 -0.26 -26.27
CA ASP A 104 -22.74 0.22 -27.08
C ASP A 104 -23.20 1.64 -26.64
N CYS A 105 -22.33 2.61 -26.80
CA CYS A 105 -22.67 3.99 -26.50
C CYS A 105 -23.70 4.52 -27.52
N PRO A 106 -24.90 5.00 -27.13
CA PRO A 106 -25.94 5.49 -28.03
C PRO A 106 -25.59 6.86 -28.65
N CYS A 107 -24.41 7.39 -28.42
CA CYS A 107 -23.95 8.64 -29.00
C CYS A 107 -23.56 8.46 -30.47
N THR A 108 -24.21 9.21 -31.35
CA THR A 108 -23.97 9.17 -32.80
C THR A 108 -22.64 9.85 -33.25
N LYS A 109 -21.90 10.43 -32.31
CA LYS A 109 -20.58 11.03 -32.59
C LYS A 109 -19.48 10.00 -32.47
N GLU A 110 -19.21 9.25 -33.53
CA GLU A 110 -18.15 8.22 -33.56
C GLU A 110 -16.76 8.77 -33.32
N GLY A 111 -16.48 10.01 -33.71
CA GLY A 111 -15.19 10.69 -33.48
C GLY A 111 -15.05 11.36 -32.12
N CYS A 112 -15.93 11.10 -31.16
CA CYS A 112 -15.85 11.71 -29.83
C CYS A 112 -14.80 10.98 -28.97
N PRO A 113 -13.78 11.68 -28.41
CA PRO A 113 -12.76 11.05 -27.56
C PRO A 113 -13.32 10.48 -26.25
N ARG A 114 -14.59 10.74 -25.96
CA ARG A 114 -15.33 10.23 -24.79
C ARG A 114 -16.38 9.19 -25.14
N HIS A 115 -16.42 8.75 -26.38
CA HIS A 115 -17.33 7.70 -26.83
C HIS A 115 -17.06 6.41 -26.04
N GLY A 116 -18.10 5.81 -25.44
CA GLY A 116 -17.97 4.66 -24.54
C GLY A 116 -17.44 4.96 -23.12
N HIS A 117 -16.96 6.17 -22.86
CA HIS A 117 -16.44 6.57 -21.55
C HIS A 117 -17.47 7.39 -20.78
N CYS A 118 -18.46 6.71 -20.17
CA CYS A 118 -19.64 7.34 -19.57
C CYS A 118 -19.30 8.38 -18.51
N CYS A 119 -18.39 8.07 -17.58
CA CYS A 119 -18.00 9.02 -16.52
C CYS A 119 -17.36 10.29 -17.06
N ALA A 120 -16.48 10.16 -18.05
CA ALA A 120 -15.83 11.31 -18.69
C ALA A 120 -16.83 12.12 -19.54
N CYS A 121 -17.80 11.45 -20.16
CA CYS A 121 -18.86 12.06 -20.93
C CYS A 121 -19.78 12.89 -20.02
N VAL A 122 -20.27 12.32 -18.93
CA VAL A 122 -21.13 13.01 -17.95
C VAL A 122 -20.40 14.21 -17.33
N ALA A 123 -19.14 14.04 -16.91
CA ALA A 123 -18.33 15.11 -16.35
C ALA A 123 -18.15 16.28 -17.34
N HIS A 124 -17.92 15.97 -18.62
CA HIS A 124 -17.81 17.00 -19.66
C HIS A 124 -19.11 17.78 -19.85
N HIS A 125 -20.25 17.08 -19.96
CA HIS A 125 -21.54 17.73 -20.12
C HIS A 125 -21.93 18.55 -18.89
N LYS A 126 -21.59 18.08 -17.69
CA LYS A 126 -21.79 18.86 -16.44
C LYS A 126 -20.96 20.14 -16.43
N LYS A 127 -19.72 20.10 -16.91
CA LYS A 127 -18.83 21.28 -16.95
C LYS A 127 -19.24 22.30 -17.98
N HIS A 128 -19.71 21.86 -19.12
CA HIS A 128 -20.00 22.73 -20.28
C HIS A 128 -21.48 23.04 -20.48
N GLY A 129 -22.37 22.48 -19.67
CA GLY A 129 -23.71 22.97 -19.32
C GLY A 129 -24.80 23.03 -20.41
N THR A 130 -24.57 22.61 -21.64
CA THR A 130 -25.51 22.92 -22.74
C THR A 130 -26.46 21.78 -23.12
N LYS A 131 -26.10 20.52 -22.90
CA LYS A 131 -26.99 19.37 -23.26
C LYS A 131 -26.60 18.14 -22.43
N LEU A 132 -27.58 17.32 -22.10
CA LEU A 132 -27.35 16.02 -21.46
C LEU A 132 -26.62 15.04 -22.40
N PRO A 133 -25.82 14.10 -21.88
CA PRO A 133 -25.32 12.98 -22.65
C PRO A 133 -26.44 12.25 -23.39
N ALA A 134 -26.17 11.68 -24.56
CA ALA A 134 -27.17 11.01 -25.36
C ALA A 134 -27.92 9.88 -24.62
N CYS A 135 -27.20 9.16 -23.76
CA CYS A 135 -27.73 8.05 -22.94
C CYS A 135 -28.72 8.53 -21.83
N LEU A 136 -28.68 9.79 -21.46
CA LEU A 136 -29.56 10.37 -20.41
C LEU A 136 -30.72 11.17 -20.96
N ARG A 137 -30.86 11.33 -22.27
CA ARG A 137 -31.92 12.19 -22.88
C ARG A 137 -33.31 11.56 -22.89
N GLY A 138 -33.45 10.31 -22.57
CA GLY A 138 -34.75 9.61 -22.54
C GLY A 138 -35.24 9.26 -21.13
N ILE A 139 -34.54 9.72 -20.10
CA ILE A 139 -34.88 9.39 -18.72
C ILE A 139 -35.79 10.50 -18.18
N GLU A 140 -37.05 10.16 -17.97
CA GLU A 140 -37.99 11.00 -17.23
C GLU A 140 -37.70 10.88 -15.74
N TRP A 141 -37.33 11.99 -15.10
CA TRP A 141 -37.10 12.04 -13.66
C TRP A 141 -38.44 12.37 -12.97
N GLU A 142 -38.97 11.44 -12.21
CA GLU A 142 -40.06 11.74 -11.30
C GLU A 142 -39.61 12.82 -10.30
N LYS A 143 -40.46 13.89 -10.17
CA LYS A 143 -40.21 15.03 -9.28
C LYS A 143 -40.59 14.68 -7.85
#